data_d0e1daac65fe5209dafd415b35851301
#
_entry.id   d0e1daac65fe5209dafd415b35851301
#
_cell.length_a   1.000
_cell.length_b   1.000
_cell.length_c   1.000
_cell.angle_alpha   90.00
_cell.angle_beta   90.00
_cell.angle_gamma   90.00
#
_symmetry.space_group_name_H-M   'P 1'
#
loop_
_entity.id
_entity.type
_entity.pdbx_description
1 polymer ?
#
loop_
_entity_poly.entity_id
_entity_poly.type
_entity_poly.pdbx_seq_one_letter_code
_entity_poly.pdbx_strand_id
1 'polypeptide(L)'
;MEPNLNGPDQAQALRERGDWSDLGARILSGLVLASAGVVAAFFGGPWLAAVCGAAVVAMSYEWARMSEPNAVTPAFAFLLAGALGAVLFASWQHLSYAFGWLVLCALASAVRRRTLTGVIETAGGAIYIGFPAALFLWLRDRAPEGLETILALFAIIWASDIFAYFGGKIMGGPKIAVGLSPNKTWSGIITGTTAGALAGYGCGFLFHASADFRVSWLIIGAIVAFTGLMGDLFESFLKRRFGVKDASRLIPGHGGVLDRIDSLMAATLLVGAALAFGPRASALLFGAGL
;
A
#
# COMPACT_ATOMS: atom_id res chain seq x y z
N MET A 1 -4.41 42.70 38.81
CA MET A 1 -4.67 41.26 38.73
C MET A 1 -4.33 40.83 37.29
N GLU A 2 -3.16 40.27 37.11
CA GLU A 2 -2.81 39.70 35.81
C GLU A 2 -3.56 38.37 35.61
N PRO A 3 -4.12 38.09 34.44
CA PRO A 3 -4.80 36.84 34.18
C PRO A 3 -3.79 35.70 34.19
N ASN A 4 -4.08 34.65 34.97
CA ASN A 4 -3.27 33.47 35.09
C ASN A 4 -3.29 32.70 33.75
N LEU A 5 -2.19 32.81 32.97
CA LEU A 5 -2.04 32.31 31.62
C LEU A 5 -1.77 30.79 31.52
N ASN A 6 -1.87 30.03 32.64
CA ASN A 6 -1.52 28.60 32.72
C ASN A 6 -2.72 27.71 33.11
N GLY A 7 -3.94 28.04 32.68
CA GLY A 7 -5.12 27.24 33.00
C GLY A 7 -5.26 26.00 32.07
N PRO A 8 -5.91 24.91 32.55
CA PRO A 8 -6.19 23.71 31.75
C PRO A 8 -6.95 24.01 30.45
N ASP A 9 -7.72 25.10 30.40
CA ASP A 9 -8.48 25.53 29.23
C ASP A 9 -7.58 26.01 28.07
N GLN A 10 -6.43 26.62 28.38
CA GLN A 10 -5.46 27.01 27.34
C GLN A 10 -4.70 25.81 26.77
N ALA A 11 -4.36 24.84 27.61
CA ALA A 11 -3.73 23.60 27.15
C ALA A 11 -4.70 22.79 26.26
N GLN A 12 -6.00 22.87 26.54
CA GLN A 12 -7.04 22.26 25.75
C GLN A 12 -7.28 23.02 24.44
N ALA A 13 -7.32 24.34 24.46
CA ALA A 13 -7.43 25.19 23.26
C ALA A 13 -6.21 25.08 22.33
N LEU A 14 -5.00 24.91 22.90
CA LEU A 14 -3.77 24.66 22.11
C LEU A 14 -3.77 23.25 21.50
N ARG A 15 -4.32 22.24 22.18
CA ARG A 15 -4.52 20.90 21.62
C ARG A 15 -5.55 20.90 20.49
N GLU A 16 -6.63 21.63 20.64
CA GLU A 16 -7.66 21.76 19.61
C GLU A 16 -7.15 22.56 18.40
N ARG A 17 -6.35 23.60 18.58
CA ARG A 17 -5.69 24.32 17.46
C ARG A 17 -4.66 23.46 16.71
N GLY A 18 -3.91 22.60 17.43
CA GLY A 18 -2.99 21.62 16.83
C GLY A 18 -3.73 20.61 15.94
N ASP A 19 -4.93 20.21 16.33
CA ASP A 19 -5.73 19.19 15.62
C ASP A 19 -6.22 19.68 14.23
N TRP A 20 -6.56 20.96 14.07
CA TRP A 20 -7.02 21.51 12.80
C TRP A 20 -5.88 21.81 11.80
N SER A 21 -4.71 22.27 12.27
CA SER A 21 -3.54 22.45 11.41
C SER A 21 -3.00 21.11 10.89
N ASP A 22 -3.03 20.08 11.72
CA ASP A 22 -2.67 18.72 11.34
C ASP A 22 -3.67 18.13 10.35
N LEU A 23 -4.97 18.42 10.46
CA LEU A 23 -6.00 17.92 9.53
C LEU A 23 -5.79 18.52 8.12
N GLY A 24 -5.50 19.83 8.02
CA GLY A 24 -5.21 20.47 6.74
C GLY A 24 -3.99 19.86 6.05
N ALA A 25 -2.90 19.66 6.79
CA ALA A 25 -1.69 19.03 6.28
C ALA A 25 -1.94 17.58 5.83
N ARG A 26 -2.76 16.82 6.55
CA ARG A 26 -3.18 15.46 6.18
C ARG A 26 -3.99 15.46 4.89
N ILE A 27 -5.03 16.27 4.78
CA ILE A 27 -5.85 16.34 3.56
C ILE A 27 -4.97 16.72 2.36
N LEU A 28 -4.14 17.76 2.50
CA LEU A 28 -3.30 18.24 1.40
C LEU A 28 -2.29 17.18 0.94
N SER A 29 -1.54 16.59 1.87
CA SER A 29 -0.55 15.55 1.50
C SER A 29 -1.21 14.29 0.92
N GLY A 30 -2.39 13.89 1.42
CA GLY A 30 -3.17 12.79 0.86
C GLY A 30 -3.63 13.09 -0.57
N LEU A 31 -4.16 14.29 -0.83
CA LEU A 31 -4.57 14.71 -2.17
C LEU A 31 -3.39 14.77 -3.15
N VAL A 32 -2.25 15.31 -2.71
CA VAL A 32 -1.03 15.38 -3.54
C VAL A 32 -0.54 13.97 -3.92
N LEU A 33 -0.46 13.06 -2.95
CA LEU A 33 -0.03 11.68 -3.22
C LEU A 33 -1.01 10.93 -4.11
N ALA A 34 -2.31 11.05 -3.85
CA ALA A 34 -3.35 10.42 -4.67
C ALA A 34 -3.32 10.97 -6.10
N SER A 35 -3.24 12.29 -6.26
CA SER A 35 -3.17 12.93 -7.57
C SER A 35 -1.89 12.53 -8.33
N ALA A 36 -0.74 12.50 -7.65
CA ALA A 36 0.51 12.05 -8.25
C ALA A 36 0.42 10.59 -8.73
N GLY A 37 -0.17 9.70 -7.92
CA GLY A 37 -0.39 8.30 -8.29
C GLY A 37 -1.31 8.15 -9.51
N VAL A 38 -2.46 8.85 -9.52
CA VAL A 38 -3.42 8.80 -10.64
C VAL A 38 -2.80 9.38 -11.91
N VAL A 39 -2.16 10.54 -11.83
CA VAL A 39 -1.51 11.20 -12.98
C VAL A 39 -0.40 10.31 -13.54
N ALA A 40 0.44 9.73 -12.67
CA ALA A 40 1.50 8.81 -13.10
C ALA A 40 0.92 7.54 -13.75
N ALA A 41 -0.18 6.99 -13.21
CA ALA A 41 -0.87 5.85 -13.81
C ALA A 41 -1.44 6.19 -15.19
N PHE A 42 -1.96 7.40 -15.38
CA PHE A 42 -2.48 7.86 -16.67
C PHE A 42 -1.39 7.91 -17.73
N PHE A 43 -0.25 8.52 -17.44
CA PHE A 43 0.87 8.61 -18.37
C PHE A 43 1.58 7.26 -18.55
N GLY A 44 1.62 6.41 -17.51
CA GLY A 44 2.29 5.09 -17.56
C GLY A 44 3.81 5.20 -17.79
N GLY A 45 4.42 4.09 -18.26
CA GLY A 45 5.82 4.05 -18.69
C GLY A 45 6.81 4.71 -17.70
N PRO A 46 7.71 5.59 -18.20
CA PRO A 46 8.75 6.18 -17.34
C PRO A 46 8.22 7.08 -16.21
N TRP A 47 7.06 7.71 -16.39
CA TRP A 47 6.45 8.54 -15.36
C TRP A 47 5.99 7.73 -14.16
N LEU A 48 5.30 6.61 -14.41
CA LEU A 48 4.89 5.71 -13.36
C LEU A 48 6.10 5.02 -12.71
N ALA A 49 7.09 4.61 -13.52
CA ALA A 49 8.33 4.04 -13.02
C ALA A 49 9.10 5.00 -12.10
N ALA A 50 9.12 6.31 -12.41
CA ALA A 50 9.74 7.32 -11.58
C ALA A 50 9.01 7.48 -10.23
N VAL A 51 7.67 7.53 -10.24
CA VAL A 51 6.87 7.63 -9.00
C VAL A 51 7.02 6.36 -8.15
N CYS A 52 6.94 5.17 -8.76
CA CYS A 52 7.18 3.91 -8.07
C CYS A 52 8.61 3.83 -7.52
N GLY A 53 9.61 4.27 -8.29
CA GLY A 53 11.01 4.34 -7.86
C GLY A 53 11.18 5.25 -6.64
N ALA A 54 10.59 6.43 -6.64
CA ALA A 54 10.63 7.34 -5.50
C ALA A 54 9.96 6.72 -4.25
N ALA A 55 8.81 6.08 -4.42
CA ALA A 55 8.13 5.37 -3.33
C ALA A 55 8.99 4.22 -2.78
N VAL A 56 9.62 3.42 -3.65
CA VAL A 56 10.52 2.33 -3.29
C VAL A 56 11.74 2.84 -2.51
N VAL A 57 12.34 3.97 -2.91
CA VAL A 57 13.45 4.59 -2.16
C VAL A 57 13.01 4.94 -0.75
N ALA A 58 11.87 5.62 -0.60
CA ALA A 58 11.33 6.00 0.69
C ALA A 58 11.02 4.79 1.58
N MET A 59 10.29 3.80 1.04
CA MET A 59 9.94 2.57 1.77
C MET A 59 11.17 1.74 2.16
N SER A 60 12.18 1.64 1.28
CA SER A 60 13.42 0.95 1.60
C SER A 60 14.17 1.62 2.75
N TYR A 61 14.16 2.95 2.80
CA TYR A 61 14.73 3.71 3.91
C TYR A 61 13.94 3.48 5.21
N GLU A 62 12.62 3.52 5.15
CA GLU A 62 11.74 3.26 6.30
C GLU A 62 11.95 1.85 6.85
N TRP A 63 11.97 0.85 5.98
CA TRP A 63 12.23 -0.53 6.37
C TRP A 63 13.60 -0.71 7.02
N ALA A 64 14.65 -0.16 6.41
CA ALA A 64 16.00 -0.24 6.95
C ALA A 64 16.10 0.42 8.33
N ARG A 65 15.43 1.54 8.54
CA ARG A 65 15.37 2.20 9.85
C ARG A 65 14.61 1.40 10.91
N MET A 66 13.58 0.67 10.52
CA MET A 66 12.84 -0.21 11.44
C MET A 66 13.65 -1.45 11.82
N SER A 67 14.30 -2.09 10.83
CA SER A 67 15.06 -3.33 11.05
C SER A 67 16.45 -3.11 11.61
N GLU A 68 17.10 -1.96 11.35
CA GLU A 68 18.45 -1.61 11.81
C GLU A 68 18.57 -0.16 12.26
N PRO A 69 17.98 0.23 13.39
CA PRO A 69 17.97 1.63 13.82
C PRO A 69 19.37 2.21 14.05
N ASN A 70 20.38 1.36 14.33
CA ASN A 70 21.75 1.78 14.67
C ASN A 70 22.73 1.69 13.48
N ALA A 71 22.39 1.01 12.38
CA ALA A 71 23.30 0.77 11.26
C ALA A 71 22.53 0.64 9.93
N VAL A 72 21.92 1.70 9.49
CA VAL A 72 21.00 1.75 8.33
C VAL A 72 21.66 1.30 7.01
N THR A 73 22.97 1.51 6.87
CA THR A 73 23.62 1.53 5.55
C THR A 73 23.67 0.21 4.78
N PRO A 74 24.05 -0.95 5.33
CA PRO A 74 24.12 -2.17 4.53
C PRO A 74 22.75 -2.74 4.18
N ALA A 75 21.79 -2.72 5.12
CA ALA A 75 20.42 -3.17 4.88
C ALA A 75 19.76 -2.31 3.82
N PHE A 76 19.86 -0.99 3.95
CA PHE A 76 19.30 -0.04 2.98
C PHE A 76 19.87 -0.25 1.57
N ALA A 77 21.20 -0.46 1.44
CA ALA A 77 21.80 -0.67 0.13
C ALA A 77 21.25 -1.91 -0.59
N PHE A 78 21.12 -3.05 0.11
CA PHE A 78 20.56 -4.27 -0.47
C PHE A 78 19.05 -4.16 -0.75
N LEU A 79 18.30 -3.56 0.15
CA LEU A 79 16.87 -3.27 -0.04
C LEU A 79 16.65 -2.39 -1.26
N LEU A 80 17.38 -1.28 -1.32
CA LEU A 80 17.27 -0.31 -2.42
C LEU A 80 17.69 -0.93 -3.74
N ALA A 81 18.84 -1.61 -3.79
CA ALA A 81 19.33 -2.27 -5.00
C ALA A 81 18.33 -3.33 -5.50
N GLY A 82 17.78 -4.15 -4.58
CA GLY A 82 16.79 -5.17 -4.91
C GLY A 82 15.50 -4.56 -5.44
N ALA A 83 14.87 -3.68 -4.69
CA ALA A 83 13.56 -3.14 -5.01
C ALA A 83 13.60 -2.17 -6.20
N LEU A 84 14.63 -1.30 -6.28
CA LEU A 84 14.78 -0.37 -7.41
C LEU A 84 15.15 -1.10 -8.71
N GLY A 85 16.02 -2.12 -8.62
CA GLY A 85 16.34 -2.97 -9.76
C GLY A 85 15.12 -3.74 -10.27
N ALA A 86 14.24 -4.20 -9.38
CA ALA A 86 12.98 -4.83 -9.76
C ALA A 86 12.06 -3.86 -10.51
N VAL A 87 11.94 -2.61 -10.05
CA VAL A 87 11.21 -1.54 -10.75
C VAL A 87 11.80 -1.29 -12.15
N LEU A 88 13.12 -1.22 -12.29
CA LEU A 88 13.79 -1.02 -13.57
C LEU A 88 13.54 -2.19 -14.54
N PHE A 89 13.70 -3.43 -14.10
CA PHE A 89 13.41 -4.58 -14.95
C PHE A 89 11.93 -4.68 -15.35
N ALA A 90 11.02 -4.35 -14.42
CA ALA A 90 9.59 -4.31 -14.73
C ALA A 90 9.25 -3.20 -15.72
N SER A 91 9.88 -2.02 -15.65
CA SER A 91 9.68 -0.93 -16.61
C SER A 91 10.15 -1.29 -18.01
N TRP A 92 11.08 -2.24 -18.16
CA TRP A 92 11.50 -2.82 -19.43
C TRP A 92 10.69 -4.08 -19.83
N GLN A 93 9.55 -4.31 -19.17
CA GLN A 93 8.66 -5.45 -19.44
C GLN A 93 9.26 -6.83 -19.12
N HIS A 94 10.30 -6.89 -18.29
CA HIS A 94 11.01 -8.12 -17.91
C HIS A 94 10.69 -8.55 -16.47
N LEU A 95 9.44 -8.92 -16.20
CA LEU A 95 8.99 -9.31 -14.85
C LEU A 95 9.78 -10.50 -14.27
N SER A 96 10.15 -11.49 -15.10
CA SER A 96 10.97 -12.63 -14.66
C SER A 96 12.37 -12.19 -14.20
N TYR A 97 12.97 -11.21 -14.87
CA TYR A 97 14.26 -10.65 -14.46
C TYR A 97 14.14 -9.81 -13.19
N ALA A 98 13.03 -9.09 -13.02
CA ALA A 98 12.74 -8.39 -11.76
C ALA A 98 12.73 -9.36 -10.56
N PHE A 99 12.07 -10.51 -10.72
CA PHE A 99 12.08 -11.57 -9.71
C PHE A 99 13.47 -12.15 -9.46
N GLY A 100 14.17 -12.54 -10.51
CA GLY A 100 15.53 -13.07 -10.41
C GLY A 100 16.46 -12.10 -9.71
N TRP A 101 16.33 -10.80 -10.00
CA TRP A 101 17.11 -9.74 -9.36
C TRP A 101 16.79 -9.59 -7.87
N LEU A 102 15.51 -9.62 -7.47
CA LEU A 102 15.12 -9.60 -6.05
C LEU A 102 15.71 -10.78 -5.29
N VAL A 103 15.62 -11.99 -5.85
CA VAL A 103 16.22 -13.19 -5.24
C VAL A 103 17.73 -13.04 -5.13
N LEU A 104 18.40 -12.55 -6.17
CA LEU A 104 19.84 -12.33 -6.15
C LEU A 104 20.26 -11.33 -5.06
N CYS A 105 19.57 -10.20 -4.94
CA CYS A 105 19.85 -9.22 -3.90
C CYS A 105 19.53 -9.75 -2.49
N ALA A 106 18.48 -10.54 -2.35
CA ALA A 106 18.14 -11.21 -1.10
C ALA A 106 19.25 -12.18 -0.67
N LEU A 107 19.74 -13.02 -1.61
CA LEU A 107 20.87 -13.93 -1.35
C LEU A 107 22.19 -13.17 -1.07
N ALA A 108 22.47 -12.11 -1.84
CA ALA A 108 23.65 -11.28 -1.64
C ALA A 108 23.66 -10.59 -0.27
N SER A 109 22.50 -10.28 0.30
CA SER A 109 22.39 -9.72 1.65
C SER A 109 22.96 -10.67 2.71
N ALA A 110 22.91 -12.00 2.49
CA ALA A 110 23.46 -13.00 3.41
C ALA A 110 24.97 -12.89 3.60
N VAL A 111 25.69 -12.42 2.58
CA VAL A 111 27.15 -12.22 2.66
C VAL A 111 27.53 -11.14 3.68
N ARG A 112 26.68 -10.13 3.82
CA ARG A 112 26.94 -8.95 4.67
C ARG A 112 26.24 -9.04 6.02
N ARG A 113 25.04 -9.64 6.03
CA ARG A 113 24.22 -9.82 7.23
C ARG A 113 24.62 -11.12 7.92
N ARG A 114 25.49 -11.04 8.91
CA ARG A 114 26.07 -12.20 9.61
C ARG A 114 25.07 -12.99 10.47
N THR A 115 23.85 -12.49 10.66
CA THR A 115 22.80 -13.15 11.44
C THR A 115 21.66 -13.59 10.52
N LEU A 116 21.10 -14.76 10.77
CA LEU A 116 19.96 -15.28 10.00
C LEU A 116 18.76 -14.31 10.04
N THR A 117 18.48 -13.75 11.21
CA THR A 117 17.41 -12.74 11.38
C THR A 117 17.64 -11.54 10.47
N GLY A 118 18.86 -10.99 10.46
CA GLY A 118 19.19 -9.86 9.60
C GLY A 118 19.05 -10.17 8.11
N VAL A 119 19.43 -11.37 7.68
CA VAL A 119 19.22 -11.83 6.29
C VAL A 119 17.74 -11.88 5.95
N ILE A 120 16.94 -12.52 6.81
CA ILE A 120 15.49 -12.67 6.61
C ILE A 120 14.82 -11.30 6.56
N GLU A 121 15.19 -10.37 7.42
CA GLU A 121 14.62 -9.02 7.46
C GLU A 121 14.99 -8.21 6.22
N THR A 122 16.23 -8.28 5.76
CA THR A 122 16.67 -7.57 4.55
C THR A 122 16.05 -8.18 3.29
N ALA A 123 16.10 -9.51 3.16
CA ALA A 123 15.51 -10.23 2.04
C ALA A 123 13.97 -10.06 2.01
N GLY A 124 13.32 -10.20 3.17
CA GLY A 124 11.90 -10.01 3.33
C GLY A 124 11.46 -8.60 2.94
N GLY A 125 12.21 -7.58 3.37
CA GLY A 125 11.94 -6.19 2.99
C GLY A 125 12.09 -5.93 1.49
N ALA A 126 13.15 -6.47 0.87
CA ALA A 126 13.36 -6.31 -0.57
C ALA A 126 12.22 -6.94 -1.39
N ILE A 127 11.77 -8.14 -0.99
CA ILE A 127 10.65 -8.83 -1.63
C ILE A 127 9.33 -8.10 -1.33
N TYR A 128 9.08 -7.73 -0.08
CA TYR A 128 7.85 -7.07 0.35
C TYR A 128 7.62 -5.73 -0.35
N ILE A 129 8.69 -4.96 -0.60
CA ILE A 129 8.63 -3.66 -1.26
C ILE A 129 8.76 -3.80 -2.78
N GLY A 130 9.79 -4.54 -3.24
CA GLY A 130 10.16 -4.58 -4.65
C GLY A 130 9.20 -5.39 -5.51
N PHE A 131 8.65 -6.47 -4.97
CA PHE A 131 7.76 -7.33 -5.76
C PHE A 131 6.41 -6.68 -6.09
N PRO A 132 5.67 -6.09 -5.11
CA PRO A 132 4.46 -5.34 -5.44
C PRO A 132 4.73 -4.16 -6.37
N ALA A 133 5.84 -3.43 -6.21
CA ALA A 133 6.17 -2.32 -7.08
C ALA A 133 6.42 -2.76 -8.54
N ALA A 134 7.14 -3.87 -8.73
CA ALA A 134 7.35 -4.46 -10.05
C ALA A 134 6.05 -4.96 -10.69
N LEU A 135 5.20 -5.63 -9.91
CA LEU A 135 3.87 -6.07 -10.37
C LEU A 135 2.96 -4.91 -10.72
N PHE A 136 2.99 -3.82 -9.95
CA PHE A 136 2.17 -2.63 -10.21
C PHE A 136 2.49 -2.02 -11.58
N LEU A 137 3.78 -1.88 -11.90
CA LEU A 137 4.24 -1.43 -13.22
C LEU A 137 3.82 -2.42 -14.32
N TRP A 138 4.05 -3.70 -14.09
CA TRP A 138 3.69 -4.75 -15.04
C TRP A 138 2.18 -4.78 -15.32
N LEU A 139 1.34 -4.65 -14.29
CA LEU A 139 -0.11 -4.57 -14.44
C LEU A 139 -0.51 -3.38 -15.32
N ARG A 140 0.11 -2.22 -15.12
CA ARG A 140 -0.22 -1.02 -15.89
C ARG A 140 0.13 -1.15 -17.38
N ASP A 141 1.26 -1.77 -17.69
CA ASP A 141 1.84 -1.72 -19.04
C ASP A 141 1.55 -2.98 -19.87
N ARG A 142 1.15 -4.08 -19.23
CA ARG A 142 0.97 -5.40 -19.87
C ARG A 142 -0.46 -5.83 -20.08
N ALA A 143 -1.36 -5.48 -19.18
CA ALA A 143 -2.75 -5.86 -19.35
C ALA A 143 -3.37 -5.01 -20.47
N PRO A 144 -4.21 -5.57 -21.34
CA PRO A 144 -4.95 -4.79 -22.35
C PRO A 144 -5.67 -3.60 -21.72
N GLU A 145 -6.21 -3.79 -20.51
CA GLU A 145 -6.91 -2.80 -19.69
C GLU A 145 -6.06 -2.37 -18.48
N GLY A 146 -4.74 -2.23 -18.66
CA GLY A 146 -3.82 -1.95 -17.56
C GLY A 146 -4.12 -0.66 -16.81
N LEU A 147 -4.51 0.41 -17.49
CA LEU A 147 -4.95 1.64 -16.87
C LEU A 147 -6.21 1.42 -16.03
N GLU A 148 -7.20 0.73 -16.58
CA GLU A 148 -8.47 0.43 -15.90
C GLU A 148 -8.22 -0.42 -14.65
N THR A 149 -7.33 -1.42 -14.76
CA THR A 149 -6.93 -2.25 -13.61
C THR A 149 -6.32 -1.41 -12.49
N ILE A 150 -5.40 -0.49 -12.79
CA ILE A 150 -4.78 0.38 -11.79
C ILE A 150 -5.80 1.36 -11.18
N LEU A 151 -6.64 1.96 -12.01
CA LEU A 151 -7.69 2.86 -11.52
C LEU A 151 -8.72 2.14 -10.65
N ALA A 152 -9.07 0.89 -11.00
CA ALA A 152 -9.93 0.05 -10.18
C ALA A 152 -9.27 -0.29 -8.83
N LEU A 153 -7.97 -0.65 -8.81
CA LEU A 153 -7.24 -0.88 -7.56
C LEU A 153 -7.28 0.35 -6.66
N PHE A 154 -7.01 1.55 -7.18
CA PHE A 154 -7.13 2.78 -6.41
C PHE A 154 -8.53 3.01 -5.88
N ALA A 155 -9.55 2.90 -6.74
CA ALA A 155 -10.94 3.15 -6.35
C ALA A 155 -11.40 2.17 -5.26
N ILE A 156 -11.10 0.87 -5.41
CA ILE A 156 -11.50 -0.16 -4.46
C ILE A 156 -10.79 0.04 -3.11
N ILE A 157 -9.48 0.25 -3.11
CA ILE A 157 -8.70 0.40 -1.87
C ILE A 157 -9.09 1.69 -1.15
N TRP A 158 -9.16 2.83 -1.84
CA TRP A 158 -9.55 4.09 -1.20
C TRP A 158 -10.97 4.07 -0.66
N ALA A 159 -11.92 3.51 -1.41
CA ALA A 159 -13.28 3.32 -0.91
C ALA A 159 -13.27 2.42 0.35
N SER A 160 -12.55 1.30 0.29
CA SER A 160 -12.43 0.39 1.43
C SER A 160 -11.86 1.09 2.66
N ASP A 161 -10.75 1.81 2.54
CA ASP A 161 -10.07 2.46 3.68
C ASP A 161 -10.95 3.57 4.29
N ILE A 162 -11.57 4.40 3.44
CA ILE A 162 -12.46 5.48 3.88
C ILE A 162 -13.65 4.90 4.66
N PHE A 163 -14.34 3.92 4.08
CA PHE A 163 -15.53 3.35 4.71
C PHE A 163 -15.21 2.43 5.89
N ALA A 164 -14.05 1.76 5.89
CA ALA A 164 -13.57 1.04 7.07
C ALA A 164 -13.32 1.98 8.25
N TYR A 165 -12.74 3.16 8.00
CA TYR A 165 -12.54 4.17 9.03
C TYR A 165 -13.88 4.71 9.59
N PHE A 166 -14.79 5.13 8.70
CA PHE A 166 -16.09 5.65 9.14
C PHE A 166 -16.96 4.58 9.80
N GLY A 167 -17.05 3.38 9.21
CA GLY A 167 -17.82 2.28 9.78
C GLY A 167 -17.30 1.86 11.14
N GLY A 168 -15.97 1.75 11.29
CA GLY A 168 -15.34 1.45 12.58
C GLY A 168 -15.56 2.53 13.63
N LYS A 169 -15.56 3.82 13.22
CA LYS A 169 -15.76 4.95 14.14
C LYS A 169 -17.22 5.14 14.56
N ILE A 170 -18.16 4.98 13.63
CA ILE A 170 -19.60 5.23 13.86
C ILE A 170 -20.25 4.03 14.54
N MET A 171 -20.01 2.82 14.02
CA MET A 171 -20.65 1.60 14.53
C MET A 171 -19.89 0.99 15.72
N GLY A 172 -18.58 1.23 15.81
CA GLY A 172 -17.76 0.64 16.87
C GLY A 172 -17.74 -0.89 16.84
N GLY A 173 -17.79 -1.51 18.02
CA GLY A 173 -17.91 -2.96 18.16
C GLY A 173 -16.59 -3.67 18.47
N PRO A 174 -16.58 -5.01 18.38
CA PRO A 174 -15.41 -5.82 18.74
C PRO A 174 -14.18 -5.46 17.93
N LYS A 175 -13.04 -5.40 18.61
CA LYS A 175 -11.73 -5.18 18.01
C LYS A 175 -11.19 -6.48 17.41
N ILE A 176 -10.50 -6.39 16.27
CA ILE A 176 -10.00 -7.57 15.56
C ILE A 176 -8.69 -8.06 16.16
N ALA A 177 -7.75 -7.13 16.38
CA ALA A 177 -6.40 -7.46 16.81
C ALA A 177 -5.84 -6.36 17.71
N VAL A 178 -6.27 -6.35 18.98
CA VAL A 178 -5.93 -5.28 19.96
C VAL A 178 -4.41 -5.10 20.11
N GLY A 179 -3.65 -6.20 20.07
CA GLY A 179 -2.18 -6.16 20.18
C GLY A 179 -1.46 -5.59 18.95
N LEU A 180 -2.07 -5.63 17.78
CA LEU A 180 -1.48 -5.15 16.53
C LEU A 180 -1.98 -3.75 16.18
N SER A 181 -3.29 -3.62 16.09
CA SER A 181 -3.99 -2.38 15.71
C SER A 181 -5.22 -2.17 16.61
N PRO A 182 -5.11 -1.38 17.69
CA PRO A 182 -6.17 -1.24 18.69
C PRO A 182 -7.43 -0.52 18.16
N ASN A 183 -7.35 0.13 17.01
CA ASN A 183 -8.44 0.90 16.45
C ASN A 183 -9.28 0.13 15.41
N LYS A 184 -8.80 -1.01 14.90
CA LYS A 184 -9.51 -1.80 13.88
C LYS A 184 -10.64 -2.62 14.49
N THR A 185 -11.84 -2.52 13.91
CA THR A 185 -13.06 -3.20 14.34
C THR A 185 -13.60 -4.12 13.25
N TRP A 186 -14.41 -5.11 13.64
CA TRP A 186 -15.14 -5.96 12.69
C TRP A 186 -16.13 -5.16 11.84
N SER A 187 -16.80 -4.16 12.43
CA SER A 187 -17.66 -3.24 11.68
C SER A 187 -16.91 -2.51 10.57
N GLY A 188 -15.67 -2.06 10.86
CA GLY A 188 -14.79 -1.44 9.87
C GLY A 188 -14.45 -2.40 8.72
N ILE A 189 -14.09 -3.67 9.01
CA ILE A 189 -13.83 -4.65 7.94
C ILE A 189 -15.07 -4.85 7.07
N ILE A 190 -16.24 -5.05 7.68
CA ILE A 190 -17.48 -5.30 6.94
C ILE A 190 -17.81 -4.12 6.04
N THR A 191 -17.81 -2.90 6.59
CA THR A 191 -18.13 -1.69 5.81
C THR A 191 -17.10 -1.39 4.74
N GLY A 192 -15.80 -1.56 5.02
CA GLY A 192 -14.73 -1.39 4.05
C GLY A 192 -14.81 -2.40 2.91
N THR A 193 -14.99 -3.68 3.23
CA THR A 193 -15.14 -4.73 2.21
C THR A 193 -16.39 -4.50 1.36
N THR A 194 -17.50 -4.10 1.97
CA THR A 194 -18.73 -3.77 1.23
C THR A 194 -18.52 -2.56 0.30
N ALA A 195 -17.88 -1.50 0.78
CA ALA A 195 -17.57 -0.34 -0.03
C ALA A 195 -16.63 -0.67 -1.20
N GLY A 196 -15.61 -1.49 -0.95
CA GLY A 196 -14.72 -1.97 -2.01
C GLY A 196 -15.44 -2.84 -3.04
N ALA A 197 -16.39 -3.69 -2.61
CA ALA A 197 -17.26 -4.46 -3.52
C ALA A 197 -18.09 -3.52 -4.43
N LEU A 198 -18.72 -2.51 -3.83
CA LEU A 198 -19.51 -1.53 -4.57
C LEU A 198 -18.64 -0.67 -5.50
N ALA A 199 -17.44 -0.30 -5.08
CA ALA A 199 -16.47 0.40 -5.94
C ALA A 199 -16.07 -0.48 -7.13
N GLY A 200 -15.78 -1.78 -6.90
CA GLY A 200 -15.52 -2.73 -7.98
C GLY A 200 -16.70 -2.82 -8.95
N TYR A 201 -17.92 -2.98 -8.46
CA TYR A 201 -19.12 -2.97 -9.30
C TYR A 201 -19.24 -1.67 -10.14
N GLY A 202 -18.96 -0.51 -9.52
CA GLY A 202 -18.93 0.79 -10.20
C GLY A 202 -17.86 0.86 -11.29
N CYS A 203 -16.67 0.31 -11.04
CA CYS A 203 -15.61 0.19 -12.05
C CYS A 203 -16.07 -0.69 -13.23
N GLY A 204 -16.69 -1.84 -12.96
CA GLY A 204 -17.26 -2.69 -14.02
C GLY A 204 -18.31 -1.97 -14.86
N PHE A 205 -19.08 -1.06 -14.26
CA PHE A 205 -20.01 -0.22 -15.00
C PHE A 205 -19.30 0.85 -15.86
N LEU A 206 -18.32 1.55 -15.28
CA LEU A 206 -17.55 2.59 -15.96
C LEU A 206 -16.72 2.06 -17.13
N PHE A 207 -16.20 0.85 -17.01
CA PHE A 207 -15.38 0.19 -18.03
C PHE A 207 -16.22 -0.66 -19.00
N HIS A 208 -17.53 -0.40 -19.06
CA HIS A 208 -18.46 -1.00 -20.02
C HIS A 208 -18.58 -2.53 -19.95
N ALA A 209 -18.29 -3.13 -18.80
CA ALA A 209 -18.49 -4.57 -18.60
C ALA A 209 -19.98 -4.95 -18.82
N SER A 210 -20.24 -6.10 -19.42
CA SER A 210 -21.60 -6.63 -19.56
C SER A 210 -22.23 -6.89 -18.18
N ALA A 211 -23.55 -7.02 -18.11
CA ALA A 211 -24.25 -7.20 -16.86
C ALA A 211 -23.74 -8.38 -16.04
N ASP A 212 -23.42 -9.50 -16.69
CA ASP A 212 -22.88 -10.70 -16.05
C ASP A 212 -21.49 -10.47 -15.46
N PHE A 213 -20.65 -9.70 -16.14
CA PHE A 213 -19.31 -9.36 -15.67
C PHE A 213 -19.31 -8.32 -14.53
N ARG A 214 -20.33 -7.48 -14.40
CA ARG A 214 -20.42 -6.54 -13.26
C ARG A 214 -20.55 -7.25 -11.92
N VAL A 215 -21.23 -8.41 -11.88
CA VAL A 215 -21.30 -9.24 -10.67
C VAL A 215 -19.92 -9.79 -10.33
N SER A 216 -19.13 -10.19 -11.32
CA SER A 216 -17.72 -10.59 -11.11
C SER A 216 -16.90 -9.45 -10.54
N TRP A 217 -17.05 -8.23 -11.05
CA TRP A 217 -16.37 -7.04 -10.52
C TRP A 217 -16.75 -6.71 -9.07
N LEU A 218 -17.99 -6.96 -8.66
CA LEU A 218 -18.42 -6.83 -7.26
C LEU A 218 -17.68 -7.82 -6.37
N ILE A 219 -17.60 -9.09 -6.78
CA ILE A 219 -16.91 -10.14 -6.01
C ILE A 219 -15.41 -9.84 -5.94
N ILE A 220 -14.80 -9.47 -7.07
CA ILE A 220 -13.38 -9.10 -7.14
C ILE A 220 -13.10 -7.89 -6.26
N GLY A 221 -13.95 -6.87 -6.31
CA GLY A 221 -13.85 -5.69 -5.44
C GLY A 221 -13.88 -6.06 -3.96
N ALA A 222 -14.76 -6.98 -3.55
CA ALA A 222 -14.79 -7.48 -2.18
C ALA A 222 -13.49 -8.19 -1.79
N ILE A 223 -12.97 -9.06 -2.66
CA ILE A 223 -11.75 -9.82 -2.40
C ILE A 223 -10.54 -8.88 -2.34
N VAL A 224 -10.41 -7.95 -3.28
CA VAL A 224 -9.33 -6.94 -3.32
C VAL A 224 -9.37 -6.05 -2.08
N ALA A 225 -10.54 -5.53 -1.70
CA ALA A 225 -10.71 -4.71 -0.51
C ALA A 225 -10.34 -5.47 0.77
N PHE A 226 -10.84 -6.69 0.93
CA PHE A 226 -10.50 -7.54 2.08
C PHE A 226 -8.99 -7.82 2.14
N THR A 227 -8.37 -8.10 0.99
CA THR A 227 -6.91 -8.31 0.90
C THR A 227 -6.13 -7.06 1.29
N GLY A 228 -6.57 -5.87 0.87
CA GLY A 228 -5.98 -4.60 1.29
C GLY A 228 -6.04 -4.41 2.80
N LEU A 229 -7.22 -4.64 3.42
CA LEU A 229 -7.38 -4.57 4.87
C LEU A 229 -6.48 -5.57 5.62
N MET A 230 -6.25 -6.75 5.05
CA MET A 230 -5.29 -7.72 5.60
C MET A 230 -3.84 -7.26 5.40
N GLY A 231 -3.53 -6.57 4.29
CA GLY A 231 -2.22 -5.96 4.05
C GLY A 231 -1.83 -4.95 5.11
N ASP A 232 -2.75 -4.01 5.45
CA ASP A 232 -2.55 -3.05 6.53
C ASP A 232 -2.40 -3.74 7.91
N LEU A 233 -3.13 -4.84 8.18
CA LEU A 233 -2.92 -5.64 9.40
C LEU A 233 -1.54 -6.31 9.41
N PHE A 234 -1.09 -6.83 8.28
CA PHE A 234 0.23 -7.43 8.14
C PHE A 234 1.35 -6.41 8.32
N GLU A 235 1.22 -5.21 7.75
CA GLU A 235 2.15 -4.11 7.97
C GLU A 235 2.19 -3.69 9.44
N SER A 236 1.03 -3.60 10.09
CA SER A 236 0.93 -3.35 11.53
C SER A 236 1.65 -4.43 12.34
N PHE A 237 1.56 -5.72 11.95
CA PHE A 237 2.31 -6.82 12.57
C PHE A 237 3.83 -6.62 12.41
N LEU A 238 4.31 -6.27 11.22
CA LEU A 238 5.73 -6.03 10.97
C LEU A 238 6.27 -4.88 11.83
N LYS A 239 5.54 -3.76 11.93
CA LYS A 239 5.91 -2.64 12.81
C LYS A 239 6.04 -3.07 14.28
N ARG A 240 5.08 -3.85 14.79
CA ARG A 240 5.17 -4.36 16.18
C ARG A 240 6.34 -5.32 16.36
N ARG A 241 6.64 -6.16 15.38
CA ARG A 241 7.81 -7.03 15.41
C ARG A 241 9.12 -6.25 15.50
N PHE A 242 9.21 -5.09 14.83
CA PHE A 242 10.35 -4.18 14.93
C PHE A 242 10.31 -3.24 16.14
N GLY A 243 9.30 -3.36 17.01
CA GLY A 243 9.15 -2.54 18.22
C GLY A 243 8.74 -1.10 17.96
N VAL A 244 8.24 -0.79 16.76
CA VAL A 244 7.79 0.56 16.39
C VAL A 244 6.28 0.62 16.18
N LYS A 245 5.73 1.84 16.15
CA LYS A 245 4.30 2.08 15.87
C LYS A 245 4.10 2.61 14.44
N ASP A 246 4.92 3.52 14.00
CA ASP A 246 4.86 4.17 12.70
C ASP A 246 6.17 3.86 11.95
N ALA A 247 6.11 3.64 10.64
CA ALA A 247 7.30 3.34 9.83
C ALA A 247 8.27 4.52 9.81
N SER A 248 7.75 5.74 9.69
CA SER A 248 8.53 6.99 9.73
C SER A 248 7.63 8.22 9.94
N ARG A 249 8.21 9.41 9.77
CA ARG A 249 7.51 10.70 9.71
C ARG A 249 7.86 11.45 8.41
N LEU A 250 8.09 10.72 7.33
CA LEU A 250 8.47 11.32 6.04
C LEU A 250 7.35 12.16 5.43
N ILE A 251 6.10 11.75 5.60
CA ILE A 251 4.95 12.49 5.09
C ILE A 251 4.34 13.31 6.23
N PRO A 252 4.39 14.66 6.15
CA PRO A 252 3.83 15.53 7.18
C PRO A 252 2.36 15.19 7.46
N GLY A 253 2.03 14.90 8.72
CA GLY A 253 0.69 14.54 9.17
C GLY A 253 0.21 13.13 8.81
N HIS A 254 0.96 12.36 7.99
CA HIS A 254 0.54 11.04 7.50
C HIS A 254 1.44 9.87 7.91
N GLY A 255 2.61 10.11 8.53
CA GLY A 255 3.54 9.04 8.88
C GLY A 255 4.47 8.64 7.73
N GLY A 256 4.66 7.35 7.52
CA GLY A 256 5.51 6.80 6.47
C GLY A 256 4.81 6.60 5.12
N VAL A 257 5.61 6.45 4.07
CA VAL A 257 5.14 6.03 2.74
C VAL A 257 4.63 4.59 2.80
N LEU A 258 5.33 3.73 3.53
CA LEU A 258 4.93 2.33 3.75
C LEU A 258 3.54 2.25 4.36
N ASP A 259 3.26 3.09 5.39
CA ASP A 259 1.95 3.19 6.06
C ASP A 259 0.80 3.64 5.12
N ARG A 260 1.08 4.10 3.92
CA ARG A 260 0.08 4.64 2.97
C ARG A 260 -0.23 3.75 1.79
N ILE A 261 0.67 2.83 1.47
CA ILE A 261 0.52 1.96 0.29
C ILE A 261 0.52 0.48 0.63
N ASP A 262 0.52 0.11 1.91
CA ASP A 262 0.45 -1.25 2.43
C ASP A 262 -0.77 -2.04 1.88
N SER A 263 -1.97 -1.45 1.97
CA SER A 263 -3.21 -2.01 1.41
C SER A 263 -3.11 -2.18 -0.12
N LEU A 264 -2.57 -1.17 -0.80
CA LEU A 264 -2.37 -1.22 -2.25
C LEU A 264 -1.35 -2.29 -2.66
N MET A 265 -0.26 -2.44 -1.89
CA MET A 265 0.75 -3.48 -2.13
C MET A 265 0.14 -4.88 -2.05
N ALA A 266 -0.64 -5.16 -1.00
CA ALA A 266 -1.32 -6.45 -0.85
C ALA A 266 -2.32 -6.73 -1.98
N ALA A 267 -3.12 -5.73 -2.35
CA ALA A 267 -4.07 -5.81 -3.46
C ALA A 267 -3.36 -6.04 -4.81
N THR A 268 -2.24 -5.35 -5.03
CA THR A 268 -1.41 -5.51 -6.24
C THR A 268 -0.82 -6.91 -6.33
N LEU A 269 -0.35 -7.47 -5.22
CA LEU A 269 0.14 -8.85 -5.17
C LEU A 269 -0.96 -9.85 -5.57
N LEU A 270 -2.15 -9.69 -5.03
CA LEU A 270 -3.29 -10.57 -5.35
C LEU A 270 -3.63 -10.51 -6.84
N VAL A 271 -3.90 -9.31 -7.35
CA VAL A 271 -4.35 -9.11 -8.75
C VAL A 271 -3.22 -9.46 -9.72
N GLY A 272 -1.99 -9.04 -9.43
CA GLY A 272 -0.84 -9.35 -10.25
C GLY A 272 -0.56 -10.86 -10.33
N ALA A 273 -0.65 -11.58 -9.20
CA ALA A 273 -0.51 -13.03 -9.19
C ALA A 273 -1.65 -13.71 -9.96
N ALA A 274 -2.90 -13.26 -9.75
CA ALA A 274 -4.05 -13.81 -10.46
C ALA A 274 -3.90 -13.68 -11.99
N LEU A 275 -3.47 -12.52 -12.49
CA LEU A 275 -3.28 -12.28 -13.92
C LEU A 275 -2.02 -12.95 -14.49
N ALA A 276 -0.94 -13.04 -13.71
CA ALA A 276 0.30 -13.67 -14.16
C ALA A 276 0.20 -15.20 -14.28
N PHE A 277 -0.56 -15.84 -13.36
CA PHE A 277 -0.61 -17.30 -13.25
C PHE A 277 -1.97 -17.91 -13.61
N GLY A 278 -2.99 -17.08 -13.86
CA GLY A 278 -4.35 -17.53 -14.12
C GLY A 278 -4.89 -17.06 -15.48
N PRO A 279 -4.66 -17.80 -16.60
CA PRO A 279 -5.22 -17.40 -17.90
C PRO A 279 -6.76 -17.28 -17.89
N ARG A 280 -7.44 -17.96 -16.97
CA ARG A 280 -8.89 -17.81 -16.74
C ARG A 280 -9.24 -16.54 -15.92
N ALA A 281 -8.30 -15.99 -15.16
CA ALA A 281 -8.55 -14.80 -14.34
C ALA A 281 -8.72 -13.56 -15.21
N SER A 282 -7.99 -13.43 -16.30
CA SER A 282 -8.19 -12.33 -17.27
C SER A 282 -9.57 -12.40 -17.92
N ALA A 283 -10.05 -13.58 -18.27
CA ALA A 283 -11.40 -13.78 -18.81
C ALA A 283 -12.50 -13.39 -17.80
N LEU A 284 -12.30 -13.68 -16.51
CA LEU A 284 -13.23 -13.30 -15.44
C LEU A 284 -13.24 -11.79 -15.17
N LEU A 285 -12.07 -11.13 -15.29
CA LEU A 285 -11.95 -9.70 -15.03
C LEU A 285 -12.46 -8.85 -16.19
N PHE A 286 -12.16 -9.23 -17.41
CA PHE A 286 -12.36 -8.35 -18.58
C PHE A 286 -13.39 -8.89 -19.58
N GLY A 287 -13.90 -10.09 -19.40
CA GLY A 287 -14.90 -10.67 -20.32
C GLY A 287 -14.37 -10.97 -21.71
N ALA A 288 -13.09 -10.90 -21.89
CA ALA A 288 -12.47 -11.18 -23.17
C ALA A 288 -12.23 -12.68 -23.30
N GLY A 289 -12.97 -13.34 -24.17
CA GLY A 289 -12.48 -14.54 -24.82
C GLY A 289 -11.25 -14.13 -25.64
N LEU A 290 -10.06 -14.41 -25.14
CA LEU A 290 -8.83 -14.48 -25.91
C LEU A 290 -8.76 -15.85 -26.60
#